data_d9a7ad7ceba0974fac8ec9fec2ca5052
#
_entry.id   d9a7ad7ceba0974fac8ec9fec2ca5052
#
_cell.length_a   1.000
_cell.length_b   1.000
_cell.length_c   1.000
_cell.angle_alpha   90.00
_cell.angle_beta   90.00
_cell.angle_gamma   90.00
#
_symmetry.space_group_name_H-M   'P 1'
#
loop_
_entity.id
_entity.type
_entity.pdbx_description
1 polymer ?
#
loop_
_entity_poly.entity_id
_entity_poly.type
_entity_poly.pdbx_seq_one_letter_code
_entity_poly.pdbx_strand_id
1 'polypeptide(L)'
;QYARLQREFFFLQELIDKYHPSILAVESQYVDKNPQTMIKIVHAQGVAIAAALSKDVPVREYSPMKIKMAITGNGHASKEQVADMLQRFLHIPNDQMPQKMDATDALGIAYCHYLQLGTPIREKGAKDWTTFAKRKGLLEKKIATPNARLIAAMRGQKE
;
A
#
# COMPACT_ATOMS: atom_id res chain seq x y z
N GLN A 1 -13.08 -17.88 6.19
CA GLN A 1 -12.51 -16.67 5.56
C GLN A 1 -12.16 -15.62 6.62
N TYR A 2 -13.08 -15.22 7.51
CA TYR A 2 -12.86 -14.15 8.49
C TYR A 2 -11.75 -14.47 9.51
N ALA A 3 -11.66 -15.70 10.01
CA ALA A 3 -10.59 -16.13 10.91
C ALA A 3 -9.19 -16.05 10.26
N ARG A 4 -9.11 -16.18 8.91
CA ARG A 4 -7.86 -15.98 8.17
C ARG A 4 -7.50 -14.51 8.12
N LEU A 5 -8.44 -13.63 7.82
CA LEU A 5 -8.23 -12.17 7.79
C LEU A 5 -7.82 -11.65 9.17
N GLN A 6 -8.42 -12.18 10.24
CA GLN A 6 -8.04 -11.84 11.61
C GLN A 6 -6.58 -12.24 11.92
N ARG A 7 -6.16 -13.45 11.53
CA ARG A 7 -4.76 -13.87 11.69
C ARG A 7 -3.80 -13.01 10.88
N GLU A 8 -4.17 -12.67 9.63
CA GLU A 8 -3.38 -11.77 8.78
C GLU A 8 -3.20 -10.41 9.44
N PHE A 9 -4.27 -9.85 10.04
CA PHE A 9 -4.21 -8.57 10.75
C PHE A 9 -3.20 -8.58 11.90
N PHE A 10 -3.31 -9.54 12.81
CA PHE A 10 -2.40 -9.63 13.96
C PHE A 10 -0.97 -9.95 13.54
N PHE A 11 -0.78 -10.85 12.59
CA PHE A 11 0.54 -11.15 12.05
C PHE A 11 1.23 -9.92 11.43
N LEU A 12 0.48 -9.11 10.69
CA LEU A 12 1.02 -7.87 10.14
C LEU A 12 1.36 -6.86 11.23
N GLN A 13 0.56 -6.74 12.28
CA GLN A 13 0.91 -5.90 13.42
C GLN A 13 2.20 -6.36 14.12
N GLU A 14 2.38 -7.66 14.32
CA GLU A 14 3.63 -8.22 14.87
C GLU A 14 4.84 -7.90 13.97
N LEU A 15 4.69 -8.01 12.65
CA LEU A 15 5.76 -7.63 11.71
C LEU A 15 6.07 -6.13 11.77
N ILE A 16 5.05 -5.29 11.86
CA ILE A 16 5.23 -3.85 11.98
C ILE A 16 5.94 -3.50 13.29
N ASP A 17 5.54 -4.10 14.39
CA ASP A 17 6.19 -3.90 15.70
C ASP A 17 7.62 -4.44 15.73
N LYS A 18 7.93 -5.47 14.97
CA LYS A 18 9.27 -6.06 14.89
C LYS A 18 10.23 -5.28 14.00
N TYR A 19 9.75 -4.83 12.84
CA TYR A 19 10.62 -4.26 11.80
C TYR A 19 10.52 -2.74 11.69
N HIS A 20 9.54 -2.11 12.33
CA HIS A 20 9.30 -0.66 12.31
C HIS A 20 9.34 -0.05 10.91
N PRO A 21 8.56 -0.56 9.94
CA PRO A 21 8.58 -0.04 8.58
C PRO A 21 8.06 1.40 8.56
N SER A 22 8.68 2.24 7.74
CA SER A 22 8.26 3.64 7.57
C SER A 22 7.05 3.80 6.68
N ILE A 23 6.69 2.76 5.90
CA ILE A 23 5.59 2.79 4.94
C ILE A 23 5.13 1.38 4.56
N LEU A 24 3.85 1.25 4.25
CA LEU A 24 3.29 0.09 3.54
C LEU A 24 3.10 0.45 2.06
N ALA A 25 3.81 -0.25 1.19
CA ALA A 25 3.62 -0.14 -0.26
C ALA A 25 2.75 -1.29 -0.76
N VAL A 26 1.69 -0.98 -1.51
CA VAL A 26 0.75 -1.96 -2.06
C VAL A 26 0.55 -1.75 -3.55
N GLU A 27 0.13 -2.80 -4.26
CA GLU A 27 -0.25 -2.72 -5.65
C GLU A 27 -1.72 -2.28 -5.79
N SER A 28 -1.99 -1.33 -6.69
CA SER A 28 -3.37 -0.96 -7.02
C SER A 28 -4.08 -2.12 -7.73
N GLN A 29 -5.21 -2.53 -7.20
CA GLN A 29 -5.99 -3.60 -7.80
C GLN A 29 -6.81 -3.08 -8.98
N TYR A 30 -6.77 -3.80 -10.10
CA TYR A 30 -7.64 -3.57 -11.25
C TYR A 30 -8.69 -4.68 -11.33
N VAL A 31 -9.83 -4.36 -11.92
CA VAL A 31 -10.91 -5.34 -12.13
C VAL A 31 -10.39 -6.47 -13.03
N ASP A 32 -10.29 -7.67 -12.48
CA ASP A 32 -9.88 -8.87 -13.20
C ASP A 32 -11.11 -9.66 -13.68
N LYS A 33 -10.85 -10.62 -14.57
CA LYS A 33 -11.87 -11.51 -15.15
C LYS A 33 -12.56 -12.43 -14.12
N ASN A 34 -11.94 -12.64 -12.94
CA ASN A 34 -12.48 -13.46 -11.85
C ASN A 34 -12.85 -12.61 -10.62
N PRO A 35 -14.11 -12.14 -10.52
CA PRO A 35 -14.54 -11.28 -9.40
C PRO A 35 -14.40 -11.93 -8.02
N GLN A 36 -14.59 -13.25 -7.91
CA GLN A 36 -14.51 -13.96 -6.62
C GLN A 36 -13.09 -14.00 -6.06
N THR A 37 -12.10 -14.20 -6.92
CA THR A 37 -10.69 -14.16 -6.52
C THR A 37 -10.31 -12.73 -6.16
N MET A 38 -10.72 -11.76 -6.95
CA MET A 38 -10.47 -10.35 -6.71
C MET A 38 -11.02 -9.88 -5.36
N ILE A 39 -12.25 -10.24 -5.00
CA ILE A 39 -12.84 -9.90 -3.70
C ILE A 39 -11.96 -10.41 -2.55
N LYS A 40 -11.42 -11.63 -2.64
CA LYS A 40 -10.53 -12.19 -1.62
C LYS A 40 -9.22 -11.40 -1.48
N ILE A 41 -8.63 -10.99 -2.60
CA ILE A 41 -7.40 -10.18 -2.63
C ILE A 41 -7.67 -8.80 -2.02
N VAL A 42 -8.76 -8.15 -2.41
CA VAL A 42 -9.13 -6.82 -1.90
C VAL A 42 -9.40 -6.87 -0.39
N HIS A 43 -10.05 -7.93 0.12
CA HIS A 43 -10.24 -8.11 1.57
C HIS A 43 -8.90 -8.23 2.30
N ALA A 44 -7.97 -9.06 1.80
CA ALA A 44 -6.64 -9.22 2.39
C ALA A 44 -5.85 -7.90 2.35
N GLN A 45 -5.88 -7.19 1.23
CA GLN A 45 -5.24 -5.88 1.09
C GLN A 45 -5.85 -4.85 2.04
N GLY A 46 -7.18 -4.81 2.17
CA GLY A 46 -7.87 -3.93 3.12
C GLY A 46 -7.45 -4.19 4.57
N VAL A 47 -7.26 -5.46 4.93
CA VAL A 47 -6.75 -5.86 6.25
C VAL A 47 -5.32 -5.41 6.45
N ALA A 48 -4.45 -5.54 5.44
CA ALA A 48 -3.07 -5.07 5.51
C ALA A 48 -2.99 -3.55 5.68
N ILE A 49 -3.81 -2.81 4.94
CA ILE A 49 -3.93 -1.35 5.07
C ILE A 49 -4.41 -0.96 6.48
N ALA A 50 -5.45 -1.63 7.00
CA ALA A 50 -5.97 -1.36 8.33
C ALA A 50 -4.93 -1.64 9.43
N ALA A 51 -4.17 -2.74 9.31
CA ALA A 51 -3.09 -3.07 10.23
C ALA A 51 -1.99 -1.99 10.24
N ALA A 52 -1.58 -1.52 9.05
CA ALA A 52 -0.58 -0.45 8.93
C ALA A 52 -1.07 0.88 9.54
N LEU A 53 -2.28 1.31 9.17
CA LEU A 53 -2.87 2.56 9.70
C LEU A 53 -3.13 2.52 11.20
N SER A 54 -3.43 1.35 11.79
CA SER A 54 -3.60 1.20 13.24
C SER A 54 -2.30 1.37 14.03
N LYS A 55 -1.16 1.33 13.34
CA LYS A 55 0.20 1.53 13.87
C LYS A 55 0.84 2.82 13.33
N ASP A 56 0.05 3.74 12.80
CA ASP A 56 0.49 5.01 12.22
C ASP A 56 1.49 4.85 11.05
N VAL A 57 1.51 3.68 10.40
CA VAL A 57 2.32 3.43 9.20
C VAL A 57 1.56 3.91 7.96
N PRO A 58 2.06 4.92 7.24
CA PRO A 58 1.40 5.44 6.05
C PRO A 58 1.40 4.41 4.92
N VAL A 59 0.43 4.54 3.99
CA VAL A 59 0.24 3.63 2.87
C VAL A 59 0.49 4.34 1.54
N ARG A 60 1.13 3.65 0.59
CA ARG A 60 1.31 4.11 -0.79
C ARG A 60 0.91 3.02 -1.77
N GLU A 61 0.17 3.42 -2.81
CA GLU A 61 -0.27 2.52 -3.87
C GLU A 61 0.50 2.77 -5.16
N TYR A 62 0.81 1.68 -5.85
CA TYR A 62 1.51 1.68 -7.14
C TYR A 62 0.78 0.82 -8.15
N SER A 63 0.60 1.34 -9.39
CA SER A 63 0.05 0.52 -10.46
C SER A 63 1.06 -0.53 -10.95
N PRO A 64 0.61 -1.71 -11.42
CA PRO A 64 1.48 -2.73 -12.00
C PRO A 64 2.43 -2.20 -13.07
N MET A 65 1.92 -1.36 -13.96
CA MET A 65 2.71 -0.72 -15.00
C MET A 65 3.82 0.17 -14.42
N LYS A 66 3.53 0.92 -13.34
CA LYS A 66 4.50 1.78 -12.69
C LYS A 66 5.60 0.99 -12.00
N ILE A 67 5.25 -0.13 -11.36
CA ILE A 67 6.21 -1.04 -10.73
C ILE A 67 7.17 -1.58 -11.78
N LYS A 68 6.64 -2.15 -12.87
CA LYS A 68 7.42 -2.69 -13.97
C LYS A 68 8.32 -1.64 -14.61
N MET A 69 7.78 -0.46 -14.91
CA MET A 69 8.52 0.65 -15.48
C MET A 69 9.67 1.10 -14.58
N ALA A 70 9.45 1.18 -13.26
CA ALA A 70 10.48 1.61 -12.31
C ALA A 70 11.65 0.62 -12.23
N ILE A 71 11.38 -0.68 -12.36
CA ILE A 71 12.39 -1.73 -12.20
C ILE A 71 13.09 -2.04 -13.52
N THR A 72 12.34 -2.16 -14.62
CA THR A 72 12.88 -2.66 -15.90
C THR A 72 13.01 -1.59 -16.99
N GLY A 73 12.47 -0.40 -16.77
CA GLY A 73 12.32 0.62 -17.83
C GLY A 73 11.20 0.32 -18.83
N ASN A 74 10.47 -0.80 -18.65
CA ASN A 74 9.38 -1.23 -19.55
C ASN A 74 8.14 -1.61 -18.72
N GLY A 75 7.06 -0.83 -18.86
CA GLY A 75 5.79 -1.08 -18.15
C GLY A 75 5.07 -2.38 -18.54
N HIS A 76 5.46 -3.01 -19.65
CA HIS A 76 4.93 -4.28 -20.15
C HIS A 76 5.86 -5.48 -19.90
N ALA A 77 6.91 -5.31 -19.11
CA ALA A 77 7.83 -6.39 -18.76
C ALA A 77 7.10 -7.60 -18.17
N SER A 78 7.63 -8.80 -18.43
CA SER A 78 7.12 -10.02 -17.80
C SER A 78 7.50 -10.08 -16.32
N LYS A 79 6.89 -10.98 -15.54
CA LYS A 79 7.23 -11.18 -14.13
C LYS A 79 8.65 -11.70 -13.97
N GLU A 80 9.08 -12.57 -14.87
CA GLU A 80 10.43 -13.12 -14.90
C GLU A 80 11.48 -12.03 -15.13
N GLN A 81 11.22 -11.10 -16.07
CA GLN A 81 12.10 -9.96 -16.31
C GLN A 81 12.21 -9.04 -15.09
N VAL A 82 11.10 -8.83 -14.37
CA VAL A 82 11.11 -8.07 -13.12
C VAL A 82 11.94 -8.79 -12.05
N ALA A 83 11.75 -10.10 -11.90
CA ALA A 83 12.49 -10.94 -10.94
C ALA A 83 14.00 -10.90 -11.22
N ASP A 84 14.40 -11.10 -12.47
CA ASP A 84 15.82 -11.05 -12.90
C ASP A 84 16.47 -9.69 -12.60
N MET A 85 15.74 -8.61 -12.88
CA MET A 85 16.25 -7.25 -12.60
C MET A 85 16.36 -7.00 -11.09
N LEU A 86 15.38 -7.41 -10.29
CA LEU A 86 15.44 -7.29 -8.83
C LEU A 86 16.61 -8.07 -8.26
N GLN A 87 16.83 -9.30 -8.73
CA GLN A 87 17.95 -10.13 -8.32
C GLN A 87 19.29 -9.43 -8.55
N ARG A 88 19.46 -8.84 -9.75
CA ARG A 88 20.68 -8.11 -10.12
C ARG A 88 20.87 -6.84 -9.29
N PHE A 89 19.83 -6.01 -9.14
CA PHE A 89 19.94 -4.75 -8.41
C PHE A 89 20.17 -4.94 -6.90
N LEU A 90 19.57 -5.98 -6.32
CA LEU A 90 19.68 -6.26 -4.91
C LEU A 90 20.80 -7.26 -4.58
N HIS A 91 21.53 -7.74 -5.61
CA HIS A 91 22.61 -8.72 -5.47
C HIS A 91 22.17 -9.99 -4.71
N ILE A 92 20.93 -10.46 -4.97
CA ILE A 92 20.38 -11.64 -4.29
C ILE A 92 20.99 -12.91 -4.92
N PRO A 93 21.64 -13.79 -4.13
CA PRO A 93 22.11 -15.08 -4.63
C PRO A 93 20.96 -15.95 -5.18
N ASN A 94 21.24 -16.80 -6.17
CA ASN A 94 20.21 -17.63 -6.82
C ASN A 94 19.45 -18.52 -5.83
N ASP A 95 20.12 -19.04 -4.83
CA ASP A 95 19.56 -19.90 -3.78
C ASP A 95 18.73 -19.14 -2.74
N GLN A 96 18.83 -17.81 -2.72
CA GLN A 96 18.08 -16.93 -1.81
C GLN A 96 16.92 -16.19 -2.49
N MET A 97 16.77 -16.29 -3.82
CA MET A 97 15.62 -15.72 -4.51
C MET A 97 14.32 -16.41 -4.06
N PRO A 98 13.26 -15.62 -3.78
CA PRO A 98 11.97 -16.19 -3.45
C PRO A 98 11.47 -17.14 -4.54
N GLN A 99 11.20 -18.40 -4.19
CA GLN A 99 10.65 -19.37 -5.14
C GLN A 99 9.21 -19.06 -5.54
N LYS A 100 8.47 -18.34 -4.70
CA LYS A 100 7.09 -17.93 -4.96
C LYS A 100 7.07 -16.56 -5.63
N MET A 101 6.41 -16.47 -6.77
CA MET A 101 6.25 -15.23 -7.52
C MET A 101 5.61 -14.11 -6.70
N ASP A 102 4.66 -14.42 -5.81
CA ASP A 102 4.00 -13.44 -4.94
C ASP A 102 5.00 -12.71 -4.03
N ALA A 103 6.00 -13.41 -3.52
CA ALA A 103 7.05 -12.79 -2.70
C ALA A 103 7.96 -11.88 -3.54
N THR A 104 8.24 -12.25 -4.79
CA THR A 104 8.99 -11.43 -5.75
C THR A 104 8.18 -10.20 -6.16
N ASP A 105 6.88 -10.35 -6.37
CA ASP A 105 5.97 -9.23 -6.66
C ASP A 105 5.97 -8.23 -5.48
N ALA A 106 5.89 -8.70 -4.23
CA ALA A 106 5.97 -7.85 -3.03
C ALA A 106 7.32 -7.12 -2.92
N LEU A 107 8.43 -7.81 -3.21
CA LEU A 107 9.76 -7.21 -3.25
C LEU A 107 9.83 -6.12 -4.32
N GLY A 108 9.22 -6.35 -5.48
CA GLY A 108 9.13 -5.38 -6.58
C GLY A 108 8.39 -4.11 -6.19
N ILE A 109 7.28 -4.23 -5.46
CA ILE A 109 6.51 -3.09 -4.96
C ILE A 109 7.36 -2.27 -3.97
N ALA A 110 8.02 -2.93 -3.03
CA ALA A 110 8.89 -2.28 -2.04
C ALA A 110 10.07 -1.55 -2.73
N TYR A 111 10.71 -2.20 -3.70
CA TYR A 111 11.81 -1.62 -4.46
C TYR A 111 11.36 -0.46 -5.34
N CYS A 112 10.20 -0.56 -5.98
CA CYS A 112 9.58 0.55 -6.71
C CYS A 112 9.38 1.77 -5.81
N HIS A 113 8.93 1.57 -4.55
CA HIS A 113 8.81 2.66 -3.59
C HIS A 113 10.18 3.25 -3.25
N TYR A 114 11.18 2.41 -2.95
CA TYR A 114 12.55 2.84 -2.64
C TYR A 114 13.14 3.74 -3.73
N LEU A 115 13.00 3.37 -4.99
CA LEU A 115 13.48 4.17 -6.13
C LEU A 115 12.81 5.55 -6.23
N GLN A 116 11.65 5.73 -5.60
CA GLN A 116 10.92 6.99 -5.61
C GLN A 116 11.23 7.89 -4.41
N LEU A 117 11.90 7.39 -3.37
CA LEU A 117 12.28 8.19 -2.21
C LEU A 117 13.24 9.34 -2.56
N GLY A 118 14.08 9.16 -3.58
CA GLY A 118 14.99 10.19 -4.08
C GLY A 118 14.41 11.09 -5.17
N THR A 119 13.22 10.78 -5.67
CA THR A 119 12.56 11.56 -6.71
C THR A 119 11.57 12.50 -6.02
N PRO A 120 11.74 13.83 -6.10
CA PRO A 120 10.71 14.75 -5.61
C PRO A 120 9.40 14.31 -6.26
N ILE A 121 8.39 13.99 -5.46
CA ILE A 121 7.06 13.71 -5.96
C ILE A 121 6.66 14.99 -6.69
N ARG A 122 6.82 15.02 -8.01
CA ARG A 122 6.04 15.90 -8.84
C ARG A 122 4.60 15.43 -8.62
N GLU A 123 3.95 15.98 -7.62
CA GLU A 123 2.52 16.06 -7.60
C GLU A 123 2.16 16.63 -8.96
N LYS A 124 1.78 15.75 -9.89
CA LYS A 124 1.21 16.20 -11.17
C LYS A 124 0.07 17.06 -10.73
N GLY A 125 0.30 18.38 -10.94
CA GLY A 125 -0.42 19.51 -10.38
C GLY A 125 -1.83 19.11 -10.01
N ALA A 126 -2.08 19.07 -8.72
CA ALA A 126 -3.26 18.49 -8.15
C ALA A 126 -4.48 18.96 -8.92
N LYS A 127 -4.89 18.18 -9.88
CA LYS A 127 -6.28 18.12 -10.33
C LYS A 127 -7.04 17.29 -9.27
N ASP A 128 -6.59 17.42 -8.06
CA ASP A 128 -7.13 16.84 -6.89
C ASP A 128 -8.34 17.65 -6.47
N TRP A 129 -9.37 16.92 -6.10
CA TRP A 129 -10.62 17.45 -5.58
C TRP A 129 -10.42 18.49 -4.47
N THR A 130 -9.42 18.35 -3.62
CA THR A 130 -9.07 19.29 -2.54
C THR A 130 -8.63 20.66 -3.07
N THR A 131 -7.82 20.69 -4.13
CA THR A 131 -7.40 21.93 -4.78
C THR A 131 -8.55 22.58 -5.53
N PHE A 132 -9.40 21.77 -6.19
CA PHE A 132 -10.64 22.24 -6.80
C PHE A 132 -11.60 22.80 -5.74
N ALA A 133 -11.81 22.08 -4.65
CA ALA A 133 -12.71 22.47 -3.57
C ALA A 133 -12.21 23.72 -2.82
N LYS A 134 -10.90 23.88 -2.60
CA LYS A 134 -10.30 25.14 -2.08
C LYS A 134 -10.51 26.30 -3.03
N ARG A 135 -10.26 26.14 -4.34
CA ARG A 135 -10.49 27.19 -5.34
C ARG A 135 -11.96 27.61 -5.44
N LYS A 136 -12.89 26.71 -5.16
CA LYS A 136 -14.34 26.98 -5.20
C LYS A 136 -14.93 27.36 -3.84
N GLY A 137 -14.11 27.50 -2.79
CA GLY A 137 -14.59 27.84 -1.43
C GLY A 137 -15.47 26.74 -0.80
N LEU A 138 -15.41 25.50 -1.33
CA LEU A 138 -16.24 24.38 -0.84
C LEU A 138 -15.68 23.73 0.43
N LEU A 139 -14.43 24.03 0.79
CA LEU A 139 -13.76 23.48 1.98
C LEU A 139 -13.83 24.38 3.21
N GLU A 140 -14.38 25.58 3.11
CA GLU A 140 -14.55 26.48 4.27
C GLU A 140 -15.73 26.12 5.19
N LYS A 141 -16.63 25.24 4.76
CA LYS A 141 -17.56 24.61 5.71
C LYS A 141 -16.80 23.53 6.45
N LYS A 142 -16.34 23.84 7.69
CA LYS A 142 -15.90 22.86 8.66
C LYS A 142 -16.89 21.70 8.62
N ILE A 143 -16.48 20.58 8.02
CA ILE A 143 -17.14 19.30 8.30
C ILE A 143 -16.79 19.05 9.74
N ALA A 144 -17.69 19.46 10.63
CA ALA A 144 -17.68 19.01 12.01
C ALA A 144 -17.73 17.49 11.91
N THR A 145 -16.61 16.83 12.15
CA THR A 145 -16.54 15.37 12.18
C THR A 145 -17.59 14.89 13.19
N PRO A 146 -18.62 14.17 12.79
CA PRO A 146 -19.66 13.71 13.71
C PRO A 146 -19.10 12.87 14.86
N ASN A 147 -17.87 12.37 14.71
CA ASN A 147 -17.22 11.48 15.66
C ASN A 147 -16.43 12.16 16.78
N ALA A 148 -16.12 13.46 16.70
CA ALA A 148 -15.37 14.12 17.77
C ALA A 148 -16.14 14.10 19.11
N ARG A 149 -17.47 14.25 19.06
CA ARG A 149 -18.32 14.14 20.26
C ARG A 149 -18.45 12.69 20.75
N LEU A 150 -18.50 11.71 19.86
CA LEU A 150 -18.61 10.30 20.20
C LEU A 150 -17.30 9.78 20.84
N ILE A 151 -16.15 10.18 20.29
CA ILE A 151 -14.82 9.82 20.82
C ILE A 151 -14.59 10.49 22.19
N ALA A 152 -15.03 11.73 22.38
CA ALA A 152 -14.96 12.39 23.69
C ALA A 152 -15.86 11.71 24.73
N ALA A 153 -17.07 11.29 24.35
CA ALA A 153 -17.98 10.57 25.23
C ALA A 153 -17.45 9.18 25.64
N MET A 154 -16.74 8.48 24.74
CA MET A 154 -16.14 7.17 25.04
C MET A 154 -14.88 7.28 25.92
N ARG A 155 -14.21 8.44 25.98
CA ARG A 155 -13.07 8.68 26.87
C ARG A 155 -13.47 9.13 28.28
N GLY A 156 -14.68 9.62 28.46
CA GLY A 156 -15.19 10.11 29.75
C GLY A 156 -15.87 9.04 30.65
N GLN A 157 -15.87 7.77 30.28
CA GLN A 157 -16.45 6.67 31.07
C GLN A 157 -15.40 5.74 31.72
N LYS A 158 -14.20 6.22 31.98
CA LYS A 158 -13.21 5.52 32.80
C LYS A 158 -12.83 6.42 33.97
N GLU A 159 -13.69 6.50 34.96
CA GLU A 159 -13.42 6.74 36.37
C GLU A 159 -14.29 5.81 37.18
#